data_de0fea22af1c31147d14314fc252bd83
#
_entry.id   de0fea22af1c31147d14314fc252bd83
#
_cell.length_a   1.000
_cell.length_b   1.000
_cell.length_c   1.000
_cell.angle_alpha   90.00
_cell.angle_beta   90.00
_cell.angle_gamma   90.00
#
_symmetry.space_group_name_H-M   'P 1'
#
loop_
_entity.id
_entity.type
_entity.pdbx_description
1 polymer ?
#
loop_
_entity_poly.entity_id
_entity_poly.type
_entity_poly.pdbx_seq_one_letter_code
_entity_poly.pdbx_strand_id
1 'polypeptide(L)'
;MNFLSRFLVAMQRQISVILALAVYENNRKSTVGSAGSWESLINPLQMMLLFIGIRIGFRFLLSGGTLSGGATSLYFNIVVFMAAGFTIYFPFRQLAIQALSGLRLRAPLYYKRVEPLDILLALSINNVRALLTLTLGLMALIWSLTWDFRMDSPGLALCVYLLTISMAVGFGICLVFLGKFNKFITRLIKRLINRILIFTSALFFATFELPAHTRPFVTWNPLLHAVELFRYSLNNEYPIPDISLSYLIWCSTVVLGFSLILYRTNEALLLESLDD
;
A
#
# COMPACT_ATOMS: atom_id res chain seq x y z
N MET A 1 9.72 14.44 37.81
CA MET A 1 9.58 14.20 36.35
C MET A 1 8.10 14.17 36.02
N ASN A 2 7.62 15.12 35.21
CA ASN A 2 6.21 15.24 34.88
C ASN A 2 5.75 14.04 34.01
N PHE A 3 4.47 13.68 34.09
CA PHE A 3 3.86 12.60 33.30
C PHE A 3 4.24 12.70 31.82
N LEU A 4 4.23 13.90 31.27
CA LEU A 4 4.57 14.17 29.87
C LEU A 4 6.03 13.79 29.52
N SER A 5 6.99 14.07 30.42
CA SER A 5 8.40 13.71 30.21
C SER A 5 8.62 12.19 30.25
N ARG A 6 7.92 11.47 31.11
CA ARG A 6 7.96 10.00 31.15
C ARG A 6 7.36 9.39 29.91
N PHE A 7 6.24 9.93 29.43
CA PHE A 7 5.60 9.49 28.20
C PHE A 7 6.49 9.70 26.97
N LEU A 8 7.10 10.89 26.83
CA LEU A 8 8.02 11.19 25.71
C LEU A 8 9.24 10.27 25.70
N VAL A 9 9.84 10.02 26.88
CA VAL A 9 10.98 9.09 27.00
C VAL A 9 10.57 7.65 26.64
N ALA A 10 9.39 7.21 27.08
CA ALA A 10 8.88 5.87 26.73
C ALA A 10 8.64 5.77 25.22
N MET A 11 8.01 6.75 24.60
CA MET A 11 7.76 6.81 23.17
C MET A 11 9.07 6.82 22.35
N GLN A 12 10.05 7.62 22.77
CA GLN A 12 11.36 7.66 22.12
C GLN A 12 12.07 6.31 22.19
N ARG A 13 12.00 5.63 23.34
CA ARG A 13 12.56 4.28 23.50
C ARG A 13 11.87 3.27 22.59
N GLN A 14 10.55 3.31 22.48
CA GLN A 14 9.79 2.41 21.63
C GLN A 14 10.12 2.63 20.15
N ILE A 15 10.19 3.88 19.70
CA ILE A 15 10.62 4.23 18.35
C ILE A 15 12.03 3.68 18.06
N SER A 16 12.96 3.80 19.01
CA SER A 16 14.33 3.27 18.86
C SER A 16 14.34 1.75 18.70
N VAL A 17 13.49 1.01 19.42
CA VAL A 17 13.33 -0.44 19.29
C VAL A 17 12.80 -0.80 17.90
N ILE A 18 11.75 -0.12 17.45
CA ILE A 18 11.16 -0.34 16.12
C ILE A 18 12.18 -0.08 15.00
N LEU A 19 12.94 1.02 15.10
CA LEU A 19 13.98 1.35 14.13
C LEU A 19 15.12 0.32 14.14
N ALA A 20 15.56 -0.14 15.31
CA ALA A 20 16.59 -1.17 15.44
C ALA A 20 16.12 -2.50 14.80
N LEU A 21 14.85 -2.89 15.03
CA LEU A 21 14.24 -4.05 14.39
C LEU A 21 14.14 -3.89 12.88
N ALA A 22 13.81 -2.69 12.39
CA ALA A 22 13.76 -2.40 10.95
C ALA A 22 15.14 -2.55 10.31
N VAL A 23 16.20 -2.06 10.95
CA VAL A 23 17.59 -2.23 10.48
C VAL A 23 17.99 -3.71 10.51
N TYR A 24 17.68 -4.42 11.59
CA TYR A 24 17.96 -5.84 11.71
C TYR A 24 17.32 -6.67 10.58
N GLU A 25 16.04 -6.44 10.32
CA GLU A 25 15.30 -7.16 9.28
C GLU A 25 15.82 -6.81 7.88
N ASN A 26 16.21 -5.56 7.64
CA ASN A 26 16.84 -5.15 6.39
C ASN A 26 18.17 -5.86 6.16
N ASN A 27 19.02 -5.93 7.20
CA ASN A 27 20.31 -6.59 7.12
C ASN A 27 20.15 -8.11 6.92
N ARG A 28 19.16 -8.72 7.58
CA ARG A 28 18.85 -10.14 7.39
C ARG A 28 18.46 -10.45 5.94
N LYS A 29 17.67 -9.58 5.29
CA LYS A 29 17.32 -9.73 3.86
C LYS A 29 18.55 -9.59 2.96
N SER A 30 19.47 -8.70 3.29
CA SER A 30 20.70 -8.48 2.52
C SER A 30 21.71 -9.61 2.65
N THR A 31 21.75 -10.30 3.80
CA THR A 31 22.68 -11.45 4.02
C THR A 31 22.21 -12.73 3.32
N VAL A 32 20.94 -12.88 3.01
CA VAL A 32 20.39 -14.03 2.24
C VAL A 32 20.71 -13.94 0.74
N GLY A 33 21.34 -12.87 0.31
CA GLY A 33 21.83 -12.64 -1.05
C GLY A 33 21.51 -11.20 -1.50
N SER A 34 22.41 -10.61 -2.27
CA SER A 34 22.21 -9.30 -2.89
C SER A 34 20.94 -9.24 -3.74
N ALA A 35 20.43 -10.39 -4.20
CA ALA A 35 19.17 -10.52 -4.93
C ALA A 35 17.92 -10.25 -4.05
N GLY A 36 17.96 -10.52 -2.74
CA GLY A 36 16.77 -10.43 -1.87
C GLY A 36 16.22 -9.01 -1.69
N SER A 37 17.08 -7.99 -1.69
CA SER A 37 16.65 -6.59 -1.63
C SER A 37 16.08 -6.10 -2.96
N TRP A 38 16.63 -6.55 -4.09
CA TRP A 38 16.15 -6.21 -5.42
C TRP A 38 14.88 -6.93 -5.81
N GLU A 39 14.68 -8.16 -5.34
CA GLU A 39 13.47 -8.93 -5.61
C GLU A 39 12.20 -8.22 -5.12
N SER A 40 12.27 -7.53 -3.99
CA SER A 40 11.16 -6.72 -3.46
C SER A 40 10.80 -5.53 -4.36
N LEU A 41 11.75 -5.04 -5.17
CA LEU A 41 11.55 -3.94 -6.12
C LEU A 41 11.22 -4.45 -7.52
N ILE A 42 11.86 -5.54 -7.96
CA ILE A 42 11.68 -6.10 -9.31
C ILE A 42 10.26 -6.60 -9.52
N ASN A 43 9.67 -7.29 -8.54
CA ASN A 43 8.33 -7.84 -8.66
C ASN A 43 7.24 -6.78 -8.90
N PRO A 44 7.15 -5.67 -8.13
CA PRO A 44 6.22 -4.58 -8.42
C PRO A 44 6.47 -3.94 -9.79
N LEU A 45 7.74 -3.69 -10.14
CA LEU A 45 8.12 -3.06 -11.39
C LEU A 45 7.76 -3.94 -12.61
N GLN A 46 8.05 -5.24 -12.53
CA GLN A 46 7.68 -6.21 -13.56
C GLN A 46 6.17 -6.28 -13.76
N MET A 47 5.39 -6.32 -12.68
CA MET A 47 3.93 -6.27 -12.74
C MET A 47 3.44 -4.98 -13.39
N MET A 48 4.00 -3.84 -13.00
CA MET A 48 3.62 -2.56 -13.58
C MET A 48 3.91 -2.52 -15.09
N LEU A 49 5.11 -2.91 -15.52
CA LEU A 49 5.47 -2.95 -16.94
C LEU A 49 4.58 -3.90 -17.74
N LEU A 50 4.27 -5.07 -17.20
CA LEU A 50 3.37 -6.03 -17.82
C LEU A 50 1.97 -5.44 -18.02
N PHE A 51 1.40 -4.80 -17.01
CA PHE A 51 0.07 -4.21 -17.11
C PHE A 51 0.03 -2.97 -18.03
N ILE A 52 1.08 -2.15 -18.02
CA ILE A 52 1.22 -1.06 -18.99
C ILE A 52 1.25 -1.62 -20.40
N GLY A 53 2.04 -2.66 -20.65
CA GLY A 53 2.12 -3.32 -21.96
C GLY A 53 0.77 -3.91 -22.40
N ILE A 54 0.04 -4.59 -21.49
CA ILE A 54 -1.30 -5.11 -21.76
C ILE A 54 -2.27 -3.96 -22.12
N ARG A 55 -2.27 -2.87 -21.37
CA ARG A 55 -3.17 -1.75 -21.62
C ARG A 55 -2.87 -1.04 -22.94
N ILE A 56 -1.59 -0.84 -23.24
CA ILE A 56 -1.17 -0.27 -24.53
C ILE A 56 -1.58 -1.20 -25.67
N GLY A 57 -1.29 -2.51 -25.56
CA GLY A 57 -1.67 -3.50 -26.55
C GLY A 57 -3.17 -3.59 -26.76
N PHE A 58 -3.95 -3.58 -25.69
CA PHE A 58 -5.41 -3.62 -25.76
C PHE A 58 -5.99 -2.35 -26.44
N ARG A 59 -5.47 -1.17 -26.11
CA ARG A 59 -5.83 0.07 -26.79
C ARG A 59 -5.48 0.02 -28.29
N PHE A 60 -4.29 -0.41 -28.62
CA PHE A 60 -3.85 -0.53 -30.00
C PHE A 60 -4.78 -1.42 -30.83
N LEU A 61 -5.20 -2.56 -30.25
CA LEU A 61 -6.14 -3.48 -30.91
C LEU A 61 -7.54 -2.87 -31.07
N LEU A 62 -8.07 -2.19 -30.05
CA LEU A 62 -9.41 -1.59 -30.10
C LEU A 62 -9.49 -0.35 -30.99
N SER A 63 -8.40 0.41 -31.11
CA SER A 63 -8.34 1.64 -31.91
C SER A 63 -7.96 1.42 -33.37
N GLY A 64 -7.93 0.17 -33.84
CA GLY A 64 -7.57 -0.13 -35.23
C GLY A 64 -6.12 0.25 -35.58
N GLY A 65 -5.20 0.17 -34.60
CA GLY A 65 -3.78 0.48 -34.81
C GLY A 65 -3.39 1.94 -34.52
N THR A 66 -4.30 2.77 -34.10
CA THR A 66 -4.00 4.16 -33.67
C THR A 66 -3.94 4.24 -32.14
N LEU A 67 -2.90 4.85 -31.59
CA LEU A 67 -2.81 5.15 -30.14
C LEU A 67 -3.64 6.40 -29.77
N SER A 68 -4.78 6.62 -30.45
CA SER A 68 -5.67 7.73 -30.15
C SER A 68 -6.16 7.61 -28.72
N GLY A 69 -5.95 8.68 -27.95
CA GLY A 69 -6.20 8.68 -26.52
C GLY A 69 -7.70 8.62 -26.23
N GLY A 70 -8.08 7.72 -25.30
CA GLY A 70 -9.37 7.85 -24.63
C GLY A 70 -9.44 9.12 -23.76
N ALA A 71 -10.57 9.38 -23.12
CA ALA A 71 -10.76 10.58 -22.29
C ALA A 71 -9.65 10.82 -21.25
N THR A 72 -9.01 9.77 -20.73
CA THR A 72 -7.84 9.86 -19.83
C THR A 72 -6.62 10.49 -20.45
N SER A 73 -6.44 10.41 -21.78
CA SER A 73 -5.26 10.99 -22.45
C SER A 73 -5.26 12.52 -22.50
N LEU A 74 -6.41 13.13 -22.22
CA LEU A 74 -6.51 14.60 -22.07
C LEU A 74 -5.79 15.09 -20.80
N TYR A 75 -5.71 14.24 -19.79
CA TYR A 75 -5.17 14.61 -18.48
C TYR A 75 -3.80 13.96 -18.19
N PHE A 76 -3.56 12.75 -18.67
CA PHE A 76 -2.34 11.98 -18.39
C PHE A 76 -1.88 11.16 -19.58
N ASN A 77 -0.55 11.07 -19.71
CA ASN A 77 0.05 9.97 -20.46
C ASN A 77 -0.33 8.63 -19.80
N ILE A 78 -0.56 7.59 -20.58
CA ILE A 78 -0.97 6.27 -20.09
C ILE A 78 0.03 5.69 -19.05
N VAL A 79 1.33 5.98 -19.22
CA VAL A 79 2.38 5.52 -18.30
C VAL A 79 2.24 6.22 -16.95
N VAL A 80 2.05 7.55 -16.95
CA VAL A 80 1.84 8.35 -15.72
C VAL A 80 0.56 7.92 -15.00
N PHE A 81 -0.52 7.73 -15.74
CA PHE A 81 -1.81 7.26 -15.22
C PHE A 81 -1.68 5.93 -14.47
N MET A 82 -1.01 4.95 -15.09
CA MET A 82 -0.80 3.64 -14.50
C MET A 82 0.18 3.71 -13.32
N ALA A 83 1.29 4.44 -13.46
CA ALA A 83 2.28 4.59 -12.40
C ALA A 83 1.68 5.21 -11.13
N ALA A 84 0.84 6.26 -11.28
CA ALA A 84 0.14 6.87 -10.17
C ALA A 84 -0.75 5.87 -9.42
N GLY A 85 -1.49 5.03 -10.14
CA GLY A 85 -2.31 3.97 -9.53
C GLY A 85 -1.46 2.93 -8.79
N PHE A 86 -0.38 2.48 -9.40
CA PHE A 86 0.52 1.51 -8.78
C PHE A 86 1.27 2.06 -7.57
N THR A 87 1.59 3.35 -7.54
CA THR A 87 2.20 4.04 -6.40
C THR A 87 1.37 3.91 -5.12
N ILE A 88 0.06 3.87 -5.23
CA ILE A 88 -0.87 3.69 -4.11
C ILE A 88 -1.17 2.22 -3.84
N TYR A 89 -1.43 1.44 -4.89
CA TYR A 89 -1.87 0.05 -4.76
C TYR A 89 -0.78 -0.89 -4.22
N PHE A 90 0.46 -0.78 -4.70
CA PHE A 90 1.52 -1.70 -4.28
C PHE A 90 1.87 -1.59 -2.80
N PRO A 91 2.05 -0.40 -2.20
CA PRO A 91 2.26 -0.29 -0.76
C PRO A 91 1.16 -0.97 0.04
N PHE A 92 -0.09 -0.71 -0.30
CA PHE A 92 -1.22 -1.34 0.37
C PHE A 92 -1.15 -2.87 0.27
N ARG A 93 -1.05 -3.40 -0.94
CA ARG A 93 -1.02 -4.85 -1.19
C ARG A 93 0.15 -5.52 -0.47
N GLN A 94 1.33 -4.93 -0.56
CA GLN A 94 2.54 -5.53 -0.01
C GLN A 94 2.52 -5.52 1.52
N LEU A 95 2.13 -4.42 2.16
CA LEU A 95 1.98 -4.32 3.61
C LEU A 95 0.92 -5.30 4.13
N ALA A 96 -0.26 -5.34 3.52
CA ALA A 96 -1.33 -6.24 3.91
C ALA A 96 -0.93 -7.72 3.83
N ILE A 97 -0.19 -8.13 2.78
CA ILE A 97 0.22 -9.52 2.59
C ILE A 97 1.43 -9.88 3.46
N GLN A 98 2.39 -8.97 3.63
CA GLN A 98 3.60 -9.25 4.42
C GLN A 98 3.31 -9.32 5.92
N ALA A 99 2.31 -8.62 6.42
CA ALA A 99 1.87 -8.77 7.80
C ALA A 99 1.56 -10.24 8.13
N LEU A 100 0.97 -11.00 7.20
CA LEU A 100 0.72 -12.44 7.34
C LEU A 100 1.99 -13.30 7.46
N SER A 101 3.10 -12.85 6.89
CA SER A 101 4.39 -13.58 6.94
C SER A 101 5.30 -13.09 8.06
N GLY A 102 5.07 -11.88 8.58
CA GLY A 102 5.95 -11.20 9.53
C GLY A 102 6.01 -11.85 10.90
N LEU A 103 4.94 -12.47 11.35
CA LEU A 103 4.88 -13.17 12.63
C LEU A 103 5.63 -14.51 12.66
N ARG A 104 6.20 -14.95 11.54
CA ARG A 104 7.13 -16.09 11.52
C ARG A 104 8.53 -15.74 12.07
N LEU A 105 8.78 -14.49 12.43
CA LEU A 105 10.02 -14.00 12.99
C LEU A 105 10.06 -14.28 14.50
N ARG A 106 10.36 -15.52 14.89
CA ARG A 106 10.46 -15.93 16.29
C ARG A 106 11.63 -15.25 17.02
N ALA A 107 12.76 -15.05 16.36
CA ALA A 107 13.99 -14.60 16.98
C ALA A 107 13.91 -13.24 17.73
N PRO A 108 13.28 -12.17 17.20
CA PRO A 108 13.18 -10.91 17.94
C PRO A 108 12.31 -10.97 19.19
N LEU A 109 11.33 -11.89 19.25
CA LEU A 109 10.39 -12.00 20.38
C LEU A 109 11.03 -12.64 21.64
N TYR A 110 12.22 -13.22 21.55
CA TYR A 110 12.99 -13.63 22.74
C TYR A 110 13.48 -12.44 23.58
N TYR A 111 13.48 -11.23 23.03
CA TYR A 111 13.82 -10.04 23.80
C TYR A 111 12.60 -9.54 24.56
N LYS A 112 12.66 -9.52 25.91
CA LYS A 112 11.58 -9.09 26.82
C LYS A 112 10.91 -7.72 26.53
N ARG A 113 11.51 -6.92 25.66
CA ARG A 113 11.05 -5.56 25.33
C ARG A 113 10.44 -5.44 23.95
N VAL A 114 10.37 -6.53 23.20
CA VAL A 114 9.87 -6.53 21.81
C VAL A 114 8.47 -7.11 21.81
N GLU A 115 7.51 -6.30 21.42
CA GLU A 115 6.13 -6.74 21.21
C GLU A 115 5.90 -7.19 19.76
N PRO A 116 4.93 -8.07 19.50
CA PRO A 116 4.58 -8.45 18.13
C PRO A 116 4.21 -7.25 17.24
N LEU A 117 3.63 -6.20 17.82
CA LEU A 117 3.31 -4.95 17.13
C LEU A 117 4.58 -4.23 16.63
N ASP A 118 5.65 -4.23 17.40
CA ASP A 118 6.92 -3.60 17.01
C ASP A 118 7.51 -4.25 15.76
N ILE A 119 7.38 -5.57 15.66
CA ILE A 119 7.82 -6.32 14.48
C ILE A 119 6.99 -5.95 13.25
N LEU A 120 5.66 -5.85 13.40
CA LEU A 120 4.78 -5.46 12.31
C LEU A 120 5.05 -4.02 11.85
N LEU A 121 5.31 -3.10 12.79
CA LEU A 121 5.68 -1.72 12.48
C LEU A 121 7.05 -1.64 11.81
N ALA A 122 8.04 -2.40 12.28
CA ALA A 122 9.37 -2.45 11.69
C ALA A 122 9.34 -2.98 10.24
N LEU A 123 8.55 -4.03 9.99
CA LEU A 123 8.31 -4.55 8.64
C LEU A 123 7.60 -3.52 7.75
N SER A 124 6.63 -2.79 8.31
CA SER A 124 5.92 -1.75 7.59
C SER A 124 6.87 -0.62 7.19
N ILE A 125 7.74 -0.16 8.08
CA ILE A 125 8.74 0.88 7.80
C ILE A 125 9.68 0.44 6.66
N ASN A 126 10.19 -0.79 6.71
CA ASN A 126 11.08 -1.30 5.67
C ASN A 126 10.39 -1.38 4.30
N ASN A 127 9.14 -1.80 4.28
CA ASN A 127 8.37 -1.88 3.04
C ASN A 127 8.03 -0.52 2.48
N VAL A 128 7.60 0.42 3.33
CA VAL A 128 7.35 1.81 2.94
C VAL A 128 8.61 2.43 2.35
N ARG A 129 9.77 2.23 2.99
CA ARG A 129 11.05 2.74 2.47
C ARG A 129 11.37 2.15 1.09
N ALA A 130 11.29 0.85 0.92
CA ALA A 130 11.56 0.19 -0.36
C ALA A 130 10.61 0.65 -1.47
N LEU A 131 9.33 0.82 -1.14
CA LEU A 131 8.32 1.27 -2.08
C LEU A 131 8.42 2.77 -2.38
N LEU A 132 8.79 3.60 -1.42
CA LEU A 132 9.09 5.02 -1.65
C LEU A 132 10.27 5.18 -2.61
N THR A 133 11.35 4.42 -2.43
CA THR A 133 12.48 4.49 -3.37
C THR A 133 12.07 4.06 -4.78
N LEU A 134 11.23 3.04 -4.91
CA LEU A 134 10.70 2.61 -6.21
C LEU A 134 9.78 3.67 -6.83
N THR A 135 8.85 4.24 -6.06
CA THR A 135 7.91 5.24 -6.57
C THR A 135 8.63 6.53 -6.96
N LEU A 136 9.58 7.01 -6.15
CA LEU A 136 10.40 8.16 -6.48
C LEU A 136 11.28 7.90 -7.70
N GLY A 137 11.86 6.71 -7.81
CA GLY A 137 12.63 6.29 -8.98
C GLY A 137 11.78 6.26 -10.27
N LEU A 138 10.56 5.73 -10.19
CA LEU A 138 9.61 5.74 -11.31
C LEU A 138 9.17 7.15 -11.69
N MET A 139 8.88 8.00 -10.70
CA MET A 139 8.52 9.40 -10.94
C MET A 139 9.68 10.15 -11.61
N ALA A 140 10.91 9.96 -11.14
CA ALA A 140 12.11 10.55 -11.76
C ALA A 140 12.32 10.06 -13.19
N LEU A 141 12.11 8.76 -13.45
CA LEU A 141 12.22 8.17 -14.78
C LEU A 141 11.13 8.71 -15.72
N ILE A 142 9.90 8.82 -15.27
CA ILE A 142 8.80 9.41 -16.04
C ILE A 142 9.12 10.87 -16.37
N TRP A 143 9.57 11.63 -15.38
CA TRP A 143 9.97 13.02 -15.57
C TRP A 143 11.09 13.15 -16.61
N SER A 144 12.11 12.31 -16.56
CA SER A 144 13.21 12.32 -17.53
C SER A 144 12.77 11.95 -18.96
N LEU A 145 11.73 11.12 -19.12
CA LEU A 145 11.25 10.68 -20.41
C LEU A 145 10.20 11.61 -21.02
N THR A 146 9.34 12.20 -20.20
CA THR A 146 8.17 12.96 -20.67
C THR A 146 8.34 14.47 -20.53
N TRP A 147 9.25 14.94 -19.67
CA TRP A 147 9.45 16.35 -19.27
C TRP A 147 8.19 17.05 -18.74
N ASP A 148 7.12 16.29 -18.53
CA ASP A 148 5.76 16.77 -18.31
C ASP A 148 5.21 16.29 -16.96
N PHE A 149 6.12 16.03 -16.00
CA PHE A 149 5.71 15.66 -14.64
C PHE A 149 5.30 16.91 -13.86
N ARG A 150 4.01 17.01 -13.59
CA ARG A 150 3.42 18.07 -12.78
C ARG A 150 2.85 17.46 -11.50
N MET A 151 3.00 18.16 -10.39
CA MET A 151 2.37 17.81 -9.12
C MET A 151 1.74 19.08 -8.55
N ASP A 152 0.44 19.23 -8.77
CA ASP A 152 -0.29 20.44 -8.40
C ASP A 152 -0.54 20.53 -6.89
N SER A 153 -0.74 19.38 -6.23
CA SER A 153 -1.11 19.31 -4.80
C SER A 153 -0.27 18.28 -4.02
N PRO A 154 1.02 18.56 -3.73
CA PRO A 154 1.90 17.60 -3.05
C PRO A 154 1.44 17.25 -1.64
N GLY A 155 0.80 18.18 -0.92
CA GLY A 155 0.21 17.93 0.40
C GLY A 155 -0.90 16.89 0.37
N LEU A 156 -1.77 16.94 -0.63
CA LEU A 156 -2.83 15.95 -0.84
C LEU A 156 -2.22 14.58 -1.18
N ALA A 157 -1.22 14.54 -2.07
CA ALA A 157 -0.51 13.31 -2.41
C ALA A 157 0.07 12.61 -1.18
N LEU A 158 0.77 13.37 -0.34
CA LEU A 158 1.34 12.85 0.93
C LEU A 158 0.25 12.37 1.88
N CYS A 159 -0.82 13.14 2.06
CA CYS A 159 -1.95 12.78 2.91
C CYS A 159 -2.58 11.44 2.46
N VAL A 160 -2.91 11.31 1.19
CA VAL A 160 -3.48 10.08 0.61
C VAL A 160 -2.54 8.89 0.77
N TYR A 161 -1.25 9.09 0.56
CA TYR A 161 -0.24 8.04 0.73
C TYR A 161 -0.16 7.56 2.18
N LEU A 162 -0.13 8.47 3.15
CA LEU A 162 -0.11 8.13 4.59
C LEU A 162 -1.39 7.42 5.03
N LEU A 163 -2.57 7.87 4.56
CA LEU A 163 -3.84 7.20 4.82
C LEU A 163 -3.87 5.79 4.26
N THR A 164 -3.33 5.60 3.06
CA THR A 164 -3.24 4.27 2.44
C THR A 164 -2.33 3.34 3.24
N ILE A 165 -1.18 3.82 3.72
CA ILE A 165 -0.27 3.05 4.57
C ILE A 165 -0.94 2.69 5.90
N SER A 166 -1.60 3.63 6.56
CA SER A 166 -2.29 3.38 7.84
C SER A 166 -3.39 2.32 7.68
N MET A 167 -4.16 2.41 6.61
CA MET A 167 -5.18 1.42 6.26
C MET A 167 -4.55 0.05 5.94
N ALA A 168 -3.41 0.01 5.25
CA ALA A 168 -2.70 -1.22 4.92
C ALA A 168 -2.16 -1.94 6.17
N VAL A 169 -1.59 -1.18 7.11
CA VAL A 169 -1.12 -1.70 8.41
C VAL A 169 -2.28 -2.28 9.20
N GLY A 170 -3.37 -1.52 9.34
CA GLY A 170 -4.56 -1.98 10.05
C GLY A 170 -5.16 -3.24 9.42
N PHE A 171 -5.30 -3.26 8.11
CA PHE A 171 -5.80 -4.42 7.39
C PHE A 171 -4.87 -5.64 7.53
N GLY A 172 -3.55 -5.40 7.49
CA GLY A 172 -2.55 -6.44 7.72
C GLY A 172 -2.64 -7.08 9.10
N ILE A 173 -2.84 -6.29 10.16
CA ILE A 173 -3.05 -6.79 11.52
C ILE A 173 -4.31 -7.65 11.58
N CYS A 174 -5.44 -7.19 11.01
CA CYS A 174 -6.67 -7.99 10.94
C CYS A 174 -6.45 -9.33 10.23
N LEU A 175 -5.70 -9.35 9.14
CA LEU A 175 -5.39 -10.59 8.41
C LEU A 175 -4.53 -11.56 9.22
N VAL A 176 -3.63 -11.06 10.05
CA VAL A 176 -2.81 -11.90 10.94
C VAL A 176 -3.70 -12.66 11.91
N PHE A 177 -4.60 -11.97 12.60
CA PHE A 177 -5.54 -12.61 13.52
C PHE A 177 -6.47 -13.59 12.81
N LEU A 178 -7.03 -13.18 11.68
CA LEU A 178 -7.89 -14.04 10.87
C LEU A 178 -7.16 -15.31 10.42
N GLY A 179 -5.86 -15.20 10.13
CA GLY A 179 -5.01 -16.34 9.75
C GLY A 179 -4.86 -17.39 10.83
N LYS A 180 -4.96 -16.98 12.09
CA LYS A 180 -4.92 -17.91 13.22
C LYS A 180 -6.22 -18.64 13.42
N PHE A 181 -7.35 -17.96 13.24
CA PHE A 181 -8.66 -18.58 13.39
C PHE A 181 -9.00 -19.55 12.24
N ASN A 182 -8.69 -19.17 11.00
CA ASN A 182 -9.03 -20.00 9.85
C ASN A 182 -8.07 -19.79 8.67
N LYS A 183 -7.19 -20.78 8.45
CA LYS A 183 -6.24 -20.78 7.33
C LYS A 183 -6.91 -20.79 5.94
N PHE A 184 -8.14 -21.31 5.82
CA PHE A 184 -8.88 -21.31 4.56
C PHE A 184 -9.36 -19.89 4.20
N ILE A 185 -9.97 -19.19 5.16
CA ILE A 185 -10.46 -17.82 4.97
C ILE A 185 -9.30 -16.91 4.62
N THR A 186 -8.17 -17.03 5.30
CA THR A 186 -6.97 -16.23 5.00
C THR A 186 -6.46 -16.46 3.58
N ARG A 187 -6.44 -17.71 3.11
CA ARG A 187 -6.07 -18.00 1.73
C ARG A 187 -7.05 -17.41 0.72
N LEU A 188 -8.34 -17.45 1.04
CA LEU A 188 -9.38 -16.85 0.21
C LEU A 188 -9.19 -15.31 0.13
N ILE A 189 -9.06 -14.64 1.25
CA ILE A 189 -8.84 -13.18 1.29
C ILE A 189 -7.56 -12.80 0.56
N LYS A 190 -6.47 -13.55 0.73
CA LYS A 190 -5.22 -13.31 -0.01
C LYS A 190 -5.43 -13.41 -1.52
N ARG A 191 -6.26 -14.34 -2.00
CA ARG A 191 -6.64 -14.43 -3.42
C ARG A 191 -7.49 -13.24 -3.86
N LEU A 192 -8.45 -12.82 -3.04
CA LEU A 192 -9.30 -11.66 -3.29
C LEU A 192 -8.47 -10.38 -3.42
N ILE A 193 -7.54 -10.14 -2.47
CA ILE A 193 -6.61 -8.99 -2.52
C ILE A 193 -5.80 -9.02 -3.81
N ASN A 194 -5.26 -10.16 -4.19
CA ASN A 194 -4.41 -10.27 -5.36
C ASN A 194 -5.14 -10.18 -6.70
N ARG A 195 -6.44 -10.50 -6.76
CA ARG A 195 -7.19 -10.57 -8.02
C ARG A 195 -8.30 -9.54 -8.11
N ILE A 196 -9.19 -9.48 -7.13
CA ILE A 196 -10.37 -8.61 -7.21
C ILE A 196 -10.00 -7.17 -6.90
N LEU A 197 -9.20 -6.96 -5.86
CA LEU A 197 -8.84 -5.61 -5.42
C LEU A 197 -8.07 -4.84 -6.52
N ILE A 198 -7.28 -5.52 -7.33
CA ILE A 198 -6.55 -4.92 -8.44
C ILE A 198 -7.51 -4.33 -9.50
N PHE A 199 -8.63 -5.01 -9.77
CA PHE A 199 -9.62 -4.53 -10.74
C PHE A 199 -10.54 -3.45 -10.18
N THR A 200 -10.87 -3.51 -8.89
CA THR A 200 -11.78 -2.53 -8.25
C THR A 200 -11.09 -1.27 -7.75
N SER A 201 -9.75 -1.19 -7.80
CA SER A 201 -8.96 -0.05 -7.29
C SER A 201 -8.67 1.01 -8.35
N ALA A 202 -9.42 1.09 -9.43
CA ALA A 202 -9.22 2.05 -10.53
C ALA A 202 -7.82 2.06 -11.15
N LEU A 203 -7.07 0.94 -11.08
CA LEU A 203 -5.74 0.87 -11.69
C LEU A 203 -5.80 0.99 -13.21
N PHE A 204 -6.80 0.34 -13.82
CA PHE A 204 -6.92 0.20 -15.26
C PHE A 204 -7.92 1.15 -15.93
N PHE A 205 -8.75 1.82 -15.15
CA PHE A 205 -9.79 2.74 -15.63
C PHE A 205 -9.82 3.98 -14.76
N ALA A 206 -10.44 5.02 -15.27
CA ALA A 206 -10.78 6.22 -14.49
C ALA A 206 -12.27 6.17 -14.11
N THR A 207 -12.61 6.65 -12.91
CA THR A 207 -14.01 6.64 -12.44
C THR A 207 -14.93 7.45 -13.34
N PHE A 208 -14.44 8.51 -13.95
CA PHE A 208 -15.24 9.33 -14.87
C PHE A 208 -15.51 8.65 -16.22
N GLU A 209 -14.70 7.66 -16.62
CA GLU A 209 -14.94 6.85 -17.82
C GLU A 209 -16.08 5.84 -17.61
N LEU A 210 -16.44 5.54 -16.36
CA LEU A 210 -17.49 4.59 -16.05
C LEU A 210 -18.89 5.25 -16.15
N PRO A 211 -19.88 4.54 -16.72
CA PRO A 211 -21.27 4.98 -16.68
C PRO A 211 -21.74 5.20 -15.22
N ALA A 212 -22.59 6.22 -15.00
CA ALA A 212 -23.04 6.60 -13.66
C ALA A 212 -23.65 5.42 -12.87
N HIS A 213 -24.38 4.52 -13.54
CA HIS A 213 -25.01 3.35 -12.90
C HIS A 213 -24.02 2.27 -12.46
N THR A 214 -22.79 2.25 -12.99
CA THR A 214 -21.76 1.25 -12.61
C THR A 214 -20.82 1.75 -11.51
N ARG A 215 -20.72 3.06 -11.30
CA ARG A 215 -19.83 3.66 -10.28
C ARG A 215 -20.09 3.16 -8.86
N PRO A 216 -21.34 2.99 -8.37
CA PRO A 216 -21.59 2.51 -7.02
C PRO A 216 -20.99 1.12 -6.73
N PHE A 217 -20.82 0.27 -7.77
CA PHE A 217 -20.22 -1.05 -7.63
C PHE A 217 -18.71 -1.03 -7.36
N VAL A 218 -18.04 0.09 -7.58
CA VAL A 218 -16.58 0.21 -7.36
C VAL A 218 -16.24 1.27 -6.31
N THR A 219 -17.07 2.29 -6.11
CA THR A 219 -16.83 3.39 -5.16
C THR A 219 -16.92 2.99 -3.69
N TRP A 220 -17.41 1.79 -3.37
CA TRP A 220 -17.32 1.25 -2.01
C TRP A 220 -15.88 0.92 -1.60
N ASN A 221 -14.96 0.76 -2.57
CA ASN A 221 -13.57 0.40 -2.31
C ASN A 221 -12.74 1.64 -1.92
N PRO A 222 -12.22 1.75 -0.69
CA PRO A 222 -11.43 2.90 -0.27
C PRO A 222 -10.12 3.06 -1.03
N LEU A 223 -9.55 1.98 -1.59
CA LEU A 223 -8.36 2.07 -2.43
C LEU A 223 -8.63 2.77 -3.77
N LEU A 224 -9.84 2.65 -4.30
CA LEU A 224 -10.24 3.41 -5.49
C LEU A 224 -10.19 4.91 -5.19
N HIS A 225 -10.73 5.33 -4.04
CA HIS A 225 -10.65 6.73 -3.61
C HIS A 225 -9.21 7.20 -3.45
N ALA A 226 -8.35 6.36 -2.87
CA ALA A 226 -6.93 6.69 -2.70
C ALA A 226 -6.22 6.87 -4.05
N VAL A 227 -6.45 5.97 -5.02
CA VAL A 227 -5.83 6.04 -6.35
C VAL A 227 -6.31 7.28 -7.12
N GLU A 228 -7.61 7.54 -7.13
CA GLU A 228 -8.18 8.67 -7.85
C GLU A 228 -7.79 10.03 -7.22
N LEU A 229 -7.78 10.13 -5.88
CA LEU A 229 -7.29 11.32 -5.18
C LEU A 229 -5.80 11.56 -5.42
N PHE A 230 -5.02 10.49 -5.52
CA PHE A 230 -3.59 10.62 -5.84
C PHE A 230 -3.40 11.13 -7.28
N ARG A 231 -4.17 10.66 -8.25
CA ARG A 231 -4.17 11.19 -9.61
C ARG A 231 -4.59 12.66 -9.65
N TYR A 232 -5.64 13.01 -8.92
CA TYR A 232 -6.06 14.39 -8.78
C TYR A 232 -4.97 15.28 -8.18
N SER A 233 -4.18 14.76 -7.24
CA SER A 233 -3.06 15.53 -6.67
C SER A 233 -1.92 15.81 -7.67
N LEU A 234 -1.78 14.99 -8.71
CA LEU A 234 -0.83 15.20 -9.79
C LEU A 234 -1.35 16.24 -10.81
N ASN A 235 -2.64 16.24 -11.08
CA ASN A 235 -3.30 17.17 -11.98
C ASN A 235 -4.68 17.52 -11.44
N ASN A 236 -4.86 18.76 -10.98
CA ASN A 236 -6.12 19.23 -10.40
C ASN A 236 -7.26 19.39 -11.42
N GLU A 237 -6.98 19.34 -12.72
CA GLU A 237 -8.00 19.32 -13.77
C GLU A 237 -8.61 17.92 -13.97
N TYR A 238 -8.01 16.88 -13.38
CA TYR A 238 -8.48 15.51 -13.49
C TYR A 238 -9.84 15.34 -12.79
N PRO A 239 -10.91 14.90 -13.51
CA PRO A 239 -12.24 14.78 -12.92
C PRO A 239 -12.35 13.57 -12.00
N ILE A 240 -12.84 13.77 -10.78
CA ILE A 240 -13.00 12.74 -9.75
C ILE A 240 -14.47 12.63 -9.28
N PRO A 241 -15.42 12.20 -10.14
CA PRO A 241 -16.82 12.07 -9.75
C PRO A 241 -16.97 11.01 -8.65
N ASP A 242 -17.80 11.29 -7.65
CA ASP A 242 -18.15 10.39 -6.54
C ASP A 242 -16.95 9.97 -5.65
N ILE A 243 -15.83 10.69 -5.70
CA ILE A 243 -14.64 10.44 -4.90
C ILE A 243 -14.58 11.37 -3.70
N SER A 244 -14.29 10.83 -2.52
CA SER A 244 -14.30 11.57 -1.26
C SER A 244 -13.04 11.28 -0.41
N LEU A 245 -12.33 12.35 -0.05
CA LEU A 245 -11.23 12.27 0.91
C LEU A 245 -11.74 11.90 2.32
N SER A 246 -12.90 12.42 2.71
CA SER A 246 -13.51 12.12 4.01
C SER A 246 -13.83 10.64 4.17
N TYR A 247 -14.30 9.99 3.10
CA TYR A 247 -14.53 8.54 3.09
C TYR A 247 -13.23 7.76 3.30
N LEU A 248 -12.14 8.15 2.62
CA LEU A 248 -10.84 7.51 2.78
C LEU A 248 -10.30 7.68 4.21
N ILE A 249 -10.43 8.88 4.81
CA ILE A 249 -10.04 9.16 6.20
C ILE A 249 -10.84 8.25 7.14
N TRP A 250 -12.15 8.17 6.95
CA TRP A 250 -13.03 7.36 7.79
C TRP A 250 -12.67 5.88 7.71
N CYS A 251 -12.55 5.33 6.53
CA CYS A 251 -12.15 3.94 6.32
C CYS A 251 -10.78 3.64 6.94
N SER A 252 -9.79 4.51 6.73
CA SER A 252 -8.44 4.33 7.29
C SER A 252 -8.46 4.33 8.81
N THR A 253 -9.20 5.26 9.42
CA THR A 253 -9.30 5.40 10.88
C THR A 253 -10.05 4.21 11.50
N VAL A 254 -11.15 3.78 10.89
CA VAL A 254 -11.94 2.63 11.38
C VAL A 254 -11.13 1.34 11.28
N VAL A 255 -10.49 1.08 10.15
CA VAL A 255 -9.68 -0.14 9.96
C VAL A 255 -8.50 -0.18 10.93
N LEU A 256 -7.78 0.94 11.08
CA LEU A 256 -6.66 1.03 12.00
C LEU A 256 -7.13 0.91 13.46
N GLY A 257 -8.17 1.65 13.87
CA GLY A 257 -8.71 1.60 15.23
C GLY A 257 -9.22 0.21 15.60
N PHE A 258 -9.99 -0.43 14.71
CA PHE A 258 -10.45 -1.81 14.91
C PHE A 258 -9.29 -2.79 15.04
N SER A 259 -8.27 -2.66 14.19
CA SER A 259 -7.09 -3.54 14.24
C SER A 259 -6.29 -3.41 15.54
N LEU A 260 -6.16 -2.20 16.08
CA LEU A 260 -5.47 -1.95 17.36
C LEU A 260 -6.28 -2.51 18.54
N ILE A 261 -7.60 -2.37 18.54
CA ILE A 261 -8.47 -2.99 19.54
C ILE A 261 -8.34 -4.52 19.46
N LEU A 262 -8.43 -5.09 18.25
CA LEU A 262 -8.26 -6.52 18.04
C LEU A 262 -6.91 -7.02 18.52
N TYR A 263 -5.84 -6.27 18.25
CA TYR A 263 -4.50 -6.58 18.75
C TYR A 263 -4.48 -6.60 20.29
N ARG A 264 -4.96 -5.53 20.93
CA ARG A 264 -4.93 -5.40 22.39
C ARG A 264 -5.72 -6.48 23.10
N THR A 265 -6.87 -6.88 22.55
CA THR A 265 -7.72 -7.93 23.16
C THR A 265 -7.19 -9.34 22.96
N ASN A 266 -6.38 -9.58 21.93
CA ASN A 266 -5.94 -10.93 21.55
C ASN A 266 -4.41 -11.08 21.48
N GLU A 267 -3.65 -10.24 22.18
CA GLU A 267 -2.19 -10.26 22.19
C GLU A 267 -1.64 -11.61 22.67
N ALA A 268 -2.26 -12.22 23.69
CA ALA A 268 -1.89 -13.54 24.21
C ALA A 268 -1.94 -14.64 23.14
N LEU A 269 -2.94 -14.63 22.24
CA LEU A 269 -3.04 -15.59 21.14
C LEU A 269 -1.89 -15.46 20.12
N LEU A 270 -1.28 -14.28 20.03
CA LEU A 270 -0.11 -14.08 19.18
C LEU A 270 1.14 -14.71 19.81
N LEU A 271 1.26 -14.66 21.12
CA LEU A 271 2.40 -15.20 21.87
C LEU A 271 2.34 -16.73 21.97
N GLU A 272 1.18 -17.31 22.29
CA GLU A 272 0.98 -18.77 22.38
C GLU A 272 1.36 -19.52 21.10
N SER A 273 1.08 -18.94 19.95
CA SER A 273 1.42 -19.59 18.65
C SER A 273 2.89 -19.56 18.27
N LEU A 274 3.74 -18.99 19.11
CA LEU A 274 5.20 -19.02 18.93
C LEU A 274 5.81 -20.23 19.61
N ASP A 275 5.08 -20.88 20.51
CA ASP A 275 5.52 -22.08 21.24
C ASP A 275 5.22 -23.38 20.47
N ASP A 276 4.33 -23.34 19.46
CA ASP A 276 4.05 -24.43 18.50
C ASP A 276 4.92 -24.32 17.23
#